data_c72e0ce31da16caa71e3f15a31637cd5
#
_entry.id   c72e0ce31da16caa71e3f15a31637cd5
#
_cell.length_a   1.000
_cell.length_b   1.000
_cell.length_c   1.000
_cell.angle_alpha   90.00
_cell.angle_beta   90.00
_cell.angle_gamma   90.00
#
_symmetry.space_group_name_H-M   'P 1'
#
loop_
_entity.id
_entity.type
_entity.pdbx_description
1 polymer ?
#
loop_
_entity_poly.entity_id
_entity_poly.type
_entity_poly.pdbx_seq_one_letter_code
_entity_poly.pdbx_strand_id
1 'polypeptide(L)'
;KRQVFNCSAPDTGNMEVIERYGNDEHKKLWLEPLLNGEIRSAFAMTEPNVASSDATNISSSIVDAGDHYVINGEKWWTSGAGDPRCKILVFMGVTNPDNPKHQRQSQILVPMDTPGIEILRMMNVFGSDDAPHGHGHLRFTDVKVPKENLLLGEGRGFEIAQGRLGPGRIHHCMRTIGVAERALDILCERATNREAFGKPLAELGGNYDVIADCRIEIDSCRLLTLNAAHMMDTVG
;
A
#
# COMPACT_ATOMS: atom_id res chain seq x y z
N LYS A 1 -10.63 -2.43 -12.76
CA LYS A 1 -9.40 -3.27 -12.82
C LYS A 1 -9.10 -3.92 -11.46
N ARG A 2 -9.17 -3.19 -10.33
CA ARG A 2 -8.91 -3.71 -8.97
C ARG A 2 -9.78 -4.91 -8.60
N GLN A 3 -11.05 -4.90 -9.01
CA GLN A 3 -12.00 -5.98 -8.68
C GLN A 3 -11.83 -7.24 -9.52
N VAL A 4 -11.20 -7.14 -10.69
CA VAL A 4 -11.08 -8.27 -11.63
C VAL A 4 -9.84 -9.11 -11.34
N PHE A 5 -8.72 -8.47 -11.00
CA PHE A 5 -7.42 -9.15 -10.89
C PHE A 5 -6.86 -9.23 -9.46
N ASN A 6 -7.50 -8.57 -8.51
CA ASN A 6 -7.03 -8.47 -7.11
C ASN A 6 -5.50 -8.19 -6.97
N CYS A 7 -4.95 -7.41 -7.87
CA CYS A 7 -3.51 -7.10 -7.93
C CYS A 7 -3.24 -5.61 -7.65
N SER A 8 -3.90 -5.06 -6.64
CA SER A 8 -3.79 -3.65 -6.25
C SER A 8 -3.46 -3.52 -4.77
N ALA A 9 -2.76 -2.46 -4.42
CA ALA A 9 -2.58 -2.11 -3.01
C ALA A 9 -3.95 -1.83 -2.36
N PRO A 10 -4.13 -2.18 -1.07
CA PRO A 10 -3.12 -2.75 -0.16
C PRO A 10 -2.94 -4.27 -0.28
N ASP A 11 -3.89 -4.99 -0.88
CA ASP A 11 -3.95 -6.46 -0.87
C ASP A 11 -2.66 -7.11 -1.39
N THR A 12 -2.13 -6.67 -2.54
CA THR A 12 -0.90 -7.24 -3.10
C THR A 12 0.25 -7.24 -2.09
N GLY A 13 0.54 -6.09 -1.49
CA GLY A 13 1.63 -5.98 -0.52
C GLY A 13 1.35 -6.75 0.77
N ASN A 14 0.09 -6.86 1.20
CA ASN A 14 -0.28 -7.64 2.38
C ASN A 14 -0.19 -9.15 2.10
N MET A 15 -0.54 -9.60 0.89
CA MET A 15 -0.34 -10.99 0.47
C MET A 15 1.16 -11.36 0.46
N GLU A 16 2.02 -10.48 -0.05
CA GLU A 16 3.47 -10.67 -0.03
C GLU A 16 4.02 -10.75 1.41
N VAL A 17 3.50 -9.94 2.34
CA VAL A 17 3.86 -9.99 3.75
C VAL A 17 3.46 -11.33 4.38
N ILE A 18 2.22 -11.78 4.15
CA ILE A 18 1.74 -13.04 4.72
C ILE A 18 2.46 -14.24 4.09
N GLU A 19 2.73 -14.20 2.79
CA GLU A 19 3.48 -15.26 2.09
C GLU A 19 4.89 -15.41 2.67
N ARG A 20 5.59 -14.29 2.81
CA ARG A 20 7.01 -14.29 3.20
C ARG A 20 7.23 -14.47 4.70
N TYR A 21 6.38 -13.89 5.53
CA TYR A 21 6.58 -13.76 6.98
C TYR A 21 5.51 -14.44 7.82
N GLY A 22 4.40 -14.87 7.24
CA GLY A 22 3.35 -15.60 7.91
C GLY A 22 3.69 -17.09 8.07
N ASN A 23 3.10 -17.71 9.08
CA ASN A 23 3.14 -19.16 9.25
C ASN A 23 2.10 -19.87 8.37
N ASP A 24 2.06 -21.19 8.37
CA ASP A 24 1.15 -21.99 7.53
C ASP A 24 -0.33 -21.72 7.87
N GLU A 25 -0.65 -21.46 9.14
CA GLU A 25 -2.01 -21.10 9.55
C GLU A 25 -2.42 -19.72 9.01
N HIS A 26 -1.54 -18.73 9.09
CA HIS A 26 -1.76 -17.42 8.48
C HIS A 26 -2.00 -17.51 6.96
N LYS A 27 -1.23 -18.36 6.28
CA LYS A 27 -1.39 -18.58 4.83
C LYS A 27 -2.74 -19.18 4.51
N LYS A 28 -3.15 -20.19 5.25
CA LYS A 28 -4.43 -20.86 5.06
C LYS A 28 -5.63 -19.96 5.39
N LEU A 29 -5.56 -19.22 6.52
CA LEU A 29 -6.67 -18.39 6.99
C LEU A 29 -6.84 -17.11 6.18
N TRP A 30 -5.73 -16.50 5.74
CA TRP A 30 -5.75 -15.16 5.18
C TRP A 30 -5.23 -15.08 3.74
N LEU A 31 -4.10 -15.73 3.43
CA LEU A 31 -3.51 -15.62 2.11
C LEU A 31 -4.35 -16.30 1.04
N GLU A 32 -4.80 -17.52 1.27
CA GLU A 32 -5.62 -18.26 0.30
C GLU A 32 -6.92 -17.52 -0.05
N PRO A 33 -7.73 -17.03 0.92
CA PRO A 33 -8.93 -16.25 0.60
C PRO A 33 -8.63 -14.90 -0.05
N LEU A 34 -7.49 -14.27 0.27
CA LEU A 34 -7.04 -13.04 -0.40
C LEU A 34 -6.71 -13.29 -1.87
N LEU A 35 -5.95 -14.35 -2.16
CA LEU A 35 -5.60 -14.76 -3.52
C LEU A 35 -6.86 -15.09 -4.35
N ASN A 36 -7.83 -15.76 -3.75
CA ASN A 36 -9.12 -16.08 -4.37
C ASN A 36 -10.04 -14.85 -4.54
N GLY A 37 -9.70 -13.72 -3.90
CA GLY A 37 -10.52 -12.50 -3.94
C GLY A 37 -11.79 -12.56 -3.08
N GLU A 38 -11.91 -13.54 -2.20
CA GLU A 38 -13.04 -13.73 -1.28
C GLU A 38 -13.07 -12.67 -0.19
N ILE A 39 -11.89 -12.29 0.31
CA ILE A 39 -11.71 -11.24 1.31
C ILE A 39 -10.81 -10.12 0.79
N ARG A 40 -10.75 -9.04 1.56
CA ARG A 40 -9.82 -7.92 1.38
C ARG A 40 -9.03 -7.69 2.66
N SER A 41 -7.98 -6.91 2.55
CA SER A 41 -7.10 -6.55 3.65
C SER A 41 -6.84 -5.06 3.69
N ALA A 42 -6.27 -4.59 4.80
CA ALA A 42 -5.75 -3.23 4.89
C ALA A 42 -4.40 -3.22 5.63
N PHE A 43 -3.62 -2.15 5.43
CA PHE A 43 -2.33 -1.93 6.08
C PHE A 43 -2.42 -0.73 7.01
N ALA A 44 -2.41 -0.99 8.31
CA ALA A 44 -2.60 -0.01 9.37
C ALA A 44 -1.23 0.46 9.93
N MET A 45 -0.58 1.39 9.21
CA MET A 45 0.75 1.90 9.56
C MET A 45 0.71 3.36 9.98
N THR A 46 0.21 4.24 9.10
CA THR A 46 0.23 5.69 9.31
C THR A 46 -0.65 6.16 10.45
N GLU A 47 -0.20 7.19 11.17
CA GLU A 47 -0.86 7.73 12.36
C GLU A 47 -1.16 9.23 12.21
N PRO A 48 -2.25 9.75 12.79
CA PRO A 48 -2.63 11.16 12.64
C PRO A 48 -1.70 12.13 13.39
N ASN A 49 -1.13 11.69 14.51
CA ASN A 49 -0.45 12.57 15.46
C ASN A 49 1.08 12.58 15.32
N VAL A 50 1.65 11.76 14.45
CA VAL A 50 3.10 11.66 14.24
C VAL A 50 3.44 11.59 12.76
N ALA A 51 4.65 12.02 12.39
CA ALA A 51 5.16 11.88 11.02
C ALA A 51 5.54 10.41 10.72
N SER A 52 4.53 9.58 10.58
CA SER A 52 4.65 8.11 10.47
C SER A 52 5.11 7.60 9.10
N SER A 53 5.38 8.48 8.14
CA SER A 53 6.20 8.16 6.96
C SER A 53 7.64 7.78 7.34
N ASP A 54 8.16 8.33 8.43
CA ASP A 54 9.26 7.72 9.19
C ASP A 54 8.66 6.69 10.15
N ALA A 55 8.76 5.41 9.81
CA ALA A 55 8.21 4.31 10.59
C ALA A 55 8.71 4.27 12.04
N THR A 56 9.84 4.92 12.33
CA THR A 56 10.40 4.98 13.67
C THR A 56 9.67 5.96 14.60
N ASN A 57 8.79 6.82 14.05
CA ASN A 57 7.93 7.72 14.81
C ASN A 57 6.57 7.11 15.20
N ILE A 58 6.28 5.89 14.74
CA ILE A 58 5.03 5.19 15.11
C ILE A 58 4.92 5.13 16.64
N SER A 59 3.76 5.50 17.16
CA SER A 59 3.47 5.60 18.60
C SER A 59 2.40 4.60 19.08
N SER A 60 1.59 4.06 18.19
CA SER A 60 0.64 2.99 18.57
C SER A 60 1.36 1.81 19.17
N SER A 61 0.84 1.26 20.28
CA SER A 61 1.50 0.22 21.06
C SER A 61 0.98 -1.18 20.75
N ILE A 62 1.87 -2.15 20.89
CA ILE A 62 1.57 -3.59 20.94
C ILE A 62 2.23 -4.10 22.24
N VAL A 63 1.44 -4.32 23.28
CA VAL A 63 1.94 -4.70 24.60
C VAL A 63 1.73 -6.19 24.83
N ASP A 64 2.80 -6.91 25.21
CA ASP A 64 2.72 -8.31 25.59
C ASP A 64 2.01 -8.46 26.94
N ALA A 65 0.86 -9.12 26.96
CA ALA A 65 0.06 -9.40 28.17
C ALA A 65 0.21 -10.86 28.67
N GLY A 66 1.19 -11.59 28.15
CA GLY A 66 1.50 -12.96 28.54
C GLY A 66 0.96 -14.00 27.56
N ASP A 67 -0.33 -14.15 27.44
CA ASP A 67 -1.01 -15.08 26.52
C ASP A 67 -1.51 -14.41 25.21
N HIS A 68 -1.56 -13.09 25.18
CA HIS A 68 -1.99 -12.30 24.03
C HIS A 68 -1.25 -10.96 23.97
N TYR A 69 -1.39 -10.24 22.85
CA TYR A 69 -1.00 -8.85 22.73
C TYR A 69 -2.21 -7.93 22.90
N VAL A 70 -1.98 -6.74 23.50
CA VAL A 70 -2.96 -5.67 23.61
C VAL A 70 -2.51 -4.50 22.77
N ILE A 71 -3.36 -4.06 21.84
CA ILE A 71 -3.08 -3.00 20.88
C ILE A 71 -3.87 -1.75 21.24
N ASN A 72 -3.17 -0.60 21.29
CA ASN A 72 -3.77 0.72 21.49
C ASN A 72 -3.17 1.75 20.52
N GLY A 73 -4.01 2.67 20.02
CA GLY A 73 -3.59 3.77 19.18
C GLY A 73 -4.59 4.13 18.10
N GLU A 74 -4.17 5.03 17.20
CA GLU A 74 -4.97 5.45 16.05
C GLU A 74 -4.18 5.28 14.76
N LYS A 75 -4.86 4.84 13.71
CA LYS A 75 -4.33 4.70 12.36
C LYS A 75 -5.24 5.41 11.38
N TRP A 76 -4.67 6.16 10.45
CA TRP A 76 -5.45 6.81 9.41
C TRP A 76 -4.90 6.50 8.01
N TRP A 77 -5.62 6.93 6.99
CA TRP A 77 -5.30 6.61 5.59
C TRP A 77 -5.14 5.09 5.37
N THR A 78 -5.85 4.31 6.18
CA THR A 78 -5.84 2.85 6.11
C THR A 78 -6.71 2.42 4.93
N SER A 79 -6.09 2.36 3.75
CA SER A 79 -6.78 2.04 2.50
C SER A 79 -7.37 0.64 2.54
N GLY A 80 -8.61 0.50 2.11
CA GLY A 80 -9.34 -0.75 2.07
C GLY A 80 -10.15 -1.07 3.32
N ALA A 81 -9.94 -0.34 4.42
CA ALA A 81 -10.63 -0.63 5.69
C ALA A 81 -12.16 -0.45 5.64
N GLY A 82 -12.68 0.32 4.68
CA GLY A 82 -14.12 0.50 4.48
C GLY A 82 -14.80 -0.59 3.66
N ASP A 83 -14.05 -1.45 2.98
CA ASP A 83 -14.65 -2.53 2.20
C ASP A 83 -15.29 -3.57 3.15
N PRO A 84 -16.57 -3.94 2.96
CA PRO A 84 -17.24 -4.96 3.79
C PRO A 84 -16.53 -6.33 3.78
N ARG A 85 -15.70 -6.57 2.76
CA ARG A 85 -14.88 -7.78 2.64
C ARG A 85 -13.53 -7.65 3.34
N CYS A 86 -13.16 -6.47 3.87
CA CYS A 86 -11.92 -6.32 4.63
C CYS A 86 -12.02 -7.15 5.91
N LYS A 87 -11.25 -8.23 6.00
CA LYS A 87 -11.28 -9.18 7.13
C LYS A 87 -10.03 -9.16 7.97
N ILE A 88 -8.92 -8.62 7.43
CA ILE A 88 -7.64 -8.65 8.09
C ILE A 88 -6.88 -7.34 7.92
N LEU A 89 -6.27 -6.86 8.99
CA LEU A 89 -5.32 -5.75 9.02
C LEU A 89 -3.91 -6.29 9.24
N VAL A 90 -2.94 -5.77 8.51
CA VAL A 90 -1.54 -5.82 8.91
C VAL A 90 -1.28 -4.54 9.72
N PHE A 91 -1.18 -4.68 11.03
CA PHE A 91 -1.00 -3.56 11.95
C PHE A 91 0.48 -3.43 12.33
N MET A 92 1.00 -2.20 12.30
CA MET A 92 2.36 -1.88 12.75
C MET A 92 2.33 -1.01 13.99
N GLY A 93 2.99 -1.43 15.07
CA GLY A 93 3.05 -0.71 16.33
C GLY A 93 4.36 -0.97 17.07
N VAL A 94 4.55 -0.27 18.18
CA VAL A 94 5.73 -0.38 19.06
C VAL A 94 5.54 -1.49 20.06
N THR A 95 6.46 -2.47 20.08
CA THR A 95 6.56 -3.50 21.13
C THR A 95 7.66 -3.16 22.13
N ASN A 96 8.80 -2.69 21.67
CA ASN A 96 10.03 -2.55 22.46
C ASN A 96 10.58 -1.13 22.35
N PRO A 97 10.05 -0.14 23.09
CA PRO A 97 10.42 1.28 22.95
C PRO A 97 11.90 1.55 23.29
N ASP A 98 12.52 0.73 24.13
CA ASP A 98 13.91 0.89 24.57
C ASP A 98 14.95 0.28 23.60
N ASN A 99 14.49 -0.49 22.62
CA ASN A 99 15.36 -1.11 21.62
C ASN A 99 15.96 -0.07 20.65
N PRO A 100 17.02 -0.44 19.91
CA PRO A 100 17.53 0.38 18.81
C PRO A 100 16.42 0.81 17.83
N LYS A 101 16.53 1.99 17.27
CA LYS A 101 15.49 2.71 16.49
C LYS A 101 14.68 1.83 15.51
N HIS A 102 15.35 0.93 14.79
CA HIS A 102 14.71 0.07 13.79
C HIS A 102 14.25 -1.31 14.33
N GLN A 103 14.35 -1.51 15.63
CA GLN A 103 13.96 -2.75 16.32
C GLN A 103 12.86 -2.51 17.38
N ARG A 104 12.19 -1.35 17.31
CA ARG A 104 11.11 -0.99 18.25
C ARG A 104 9.75 -1.45 17.79
N GLN A 105 9.56 -1.55 16.47
CA GLN A 105 8.27 -1.82 15.87
C GLN A 105 8.12 -3.30 15.52
N SER A 106 6.90 -3.78 15.65
CA SER A 106 6.47 -5.11 15.20
C SER A 106 5.29 -5.00 14.25
N GLN A 107 5.04 -6.05 13.49
CA GLN A 107 3.82 -6.17 12.70
C GLN A 107 3.04 -7.40 13.15
N ILE A 108 1.71 -7.24 13.25
CA ILE A 108 0.79 -8.26 13.73
C ILE A 108 -0.47 -8.28 12.86
N LEU A 109 -0.99 -9.48 12.62
CA LEU A 109 -2.26 -9.68 11.92
C LEU A 109 -3.42 -9.47 12.87
N VAL A 110 -4.32 -8.54 12.56
CA VAL A 110 -5.47 -8.18 13.38
C VAL A 110 -6.76 -8.43 12.58
N PRO A 111 -7.59 -9.41 12.96
CA PRO A 111 -8.91 -9.57 12.35
C PRO A 111 -9.74 -8.30 12.51
N MET A 112 -10.43 -7.88 11.46
CA MET A 112 -11.13 -6.59 11.43
C MET A 112 -12.33 -6.53 12.37
N ASP A 113 -12.88 -7.68 12.76
CA ASP A 113 -14.00 -7.84 13.69
C ASP A 113 -13.56 -7.99 15.16
N THR A 114 -12.26 -7.83 15.45
CA THR A 114 -11.76 -7.90 16.83
C THR A 114 -12.35 -6.76 17.67
N PRO A 115 -12.92 -7.06 18.87
CA PRO A 115 -13.46 -6.03 19.75
C PRO A 115 -12.43 -4.96 20.09
N GLY A 116 -12.88 -3.68 20.10
CA GLY A 116 -12.03 -2.52 20.38
C GLY A 116 -11.52 -1.81 19.11
N ILE A 117 -11.82 -2.32 17.92
CA ILE A 117 -11.56 -1.63 16.66
C ILE A 117 -12.78 -0.79 16.31
N GLU A 118 -12.55 0.51 16.08
CA GLU A 118 -13.57 1.46 15.66
C GLU A 118 -13.14 2.17 14.38
N ILE A 119 -13.98 2.20 13.36
CA ILE A 119 -13.81 3.05 12.19
C ILE A 119 -14.45 4.41 12.51
N LEU A 120 -13.61 5.41 12.75
CA LEU A 120 -14.06 6.75 13.12
C LEU A 120 -14.67 7.48 11.92
N ARG A 121 -14.05 7.35 10.76
CA ARG A 121 -14.51 7.96 9.49
C ARG A 121 -13.73 7.42 8.31
N MET A 122 -14.24 7.64 7.11
CA MET A 122 -13.46 7.56 5.87
C MET A 122 -12.85 8.90 5.54
N MET A 123 -11.58 8.87 5.12
CA MET A 123 -10.85 10.07 4.71
C MET A 123 -11.24 10.46 3.30
N ASN A 124 -11.33 11.75 3.05
CA ASN A 124 -11.74 12.29 1.76
C ASN A 124 -10.51 12.79 0.98
N VAL A 125 -10.45 12.46 -0.31
CA VAL A 125 -9.41 12.92 -1.23
C VAL A 125 -10.08 13.67 -2.38
N PHE A 126 -9.83 14.96 -2.51
CA PHE A 126 -10.43 15.82 -3.53
C PHE A 126 -11.96 15.68 -3.66
N GLY A 127 -12.66 15.51 -2.52
CA GLY A 127 -14.11 15.37 -2.49
C GLY A 127 -14.63 13.93 -2.69
N SER A 128 -13.76 12.94 -2.86
CA SER A 128 -14.12 11.52 -2.95
C SER A 128 -13.63 10.73 -1.75
N ASP A 129 -14.46 9.83 -1.22
CA ASP A 129 -14.12 8.89 -0.15
C ASP A 129 -13.62 7.53 -0.69
N ASP A 130 -13.56 7.38 -2.01
CA ASP A 130 -13.13 6.16 -2.73
C ASP A 130 -13.92 4.89 -2.32
N ALA A 131 -15.22 5.06 -2.03
CA ALA A 131 -16.10 3.95 -1.65
C ALA A 131 -16.11 2.81 -2.71
N PRO A 132 -16.27 1.53 -2.31
CA PRO A 132 -16.54 1.06 -0.95
C PRO A 132 -15.30 0.86 -0.09
N HIS A 133 -14.08 0.85 -0.66
CA HIS A 133 -12.88 0.53 0.12
C HIS A 133 -12.47 1.66 1.06
N GLY A 134 -12.57 2.90 0.61
CA GLY A 134 -12.20 4.07 1.36
C GLY A 134 -10.78 4.10 1.90
N HIS A 135 -10.49 5.12 2.70
CA HIS A 135 -9.26 5.27 3.45
C HIS A 135 -9.63 5.50 4.91
N GLY A 136 -9.61 4.45 5.72
CA GLY A 136 -10.14 4.50 7.08
C GLY A 136 -9.26 5.29 8.06
N HIS A 137 -9.92 6.03 8.96
CA HIS A 137 -9.35 6.47 10.22
C HIS A 137 -9.90 5.55 11.31
N LEU A 138 -9.01 4.75 11.91
CA LEU A 138 -9.35 3.71 12.86
C LEU A 138 -8.76 4.02 14.23
N ARG A 139 -9.52 3.68 15.27
CA ARG A 139 -9.05 3.66 16.66
C ARG A 139 -9.02 2.23 17.16
N PHE A 140 -7.98 1.94 17.93
CA PHE A 140 -7.76 0.67 18.61
C PHE A 140 -7.72 0.94 20.11
N THR A 141 -8.65 0.33 20.85
CA THR A 141 -8.76 0.47 22.31
C THR A 141 -8.77 -0.91 22.93
N ASP A 142 -7.67 -1.25 23.63
CA ASP A 142 -7.47 -2.53 24.31
C ASP A 142 -7.80 -3.75 23.43
N VAL A 143 -7.41 -3.67 22.14
CA VAL A 143 -7.64 -4.73 21.15
C VAL A 143 -6.75 -5.92 21.47
N LYS A 144 -7.36 -7.05 21.82
CA LYS A 144 -6.66 -8.29 22.18
C LYS A 144 -6.44 -9.16 20.96
N VAL A 145 -5.20 -9.54 20.73
CA VAL A 145 -4.79 -10.35 19.57
C VAL A 145 -3.93 -11.53 20.03
N PRO A 146 -4.20 -12.75 19.55
CA PRO A 146 -3.38 -13.92 19.86
C PRO A 146 -1.91 -13.71 19.51
N LYS A 147 -1.00 -14.29 20.29
CA LYS A 147 0.46 -14.17 20.06
C LYS A 147 0.90 -14.75 18.72
N GLU A 148 0.23 -15.77 18.28
CA GLU A 148 0.47 -16.45 17.02
C GLU A 148 0.32 -15.52 15.81
N ASN A 149 -0.45 -14.43 15.95
CA ASN A 149 -0.67 -13.45 14.89
C ASN A 149 0.53 -12.52 14.66
N LEU A 150 1.55 -12.56 15.52
CA LEU A 150 2.76 -11.77 15.35
C LEU A 150 3.57 -12.28 14.15
N LEU A 151 3.95 -11.36 13.26
CA LEU A 151 4.73 -11.71 12.08
C LEU A 151 6.22 -11.67 12.39
N LEU A 152 6.96 -12.73 12.05
CA LEU A 152 8.41 -12.86 12.11
C LEU A 152 9.02 -12.75 13.52
N GLY A 153 8.39 -12.05 14.46
CA GLY A 153 8.86 -11.80 15.81
C GLY A 153 8.86 -10.33 16.22
N GLU A 154 9.03 -10.09 17.51
CA GLU A 154 9.10 -8.74 18.07
C GLU A 154 10.30 -7.95 17.56
N GLY A 155 10.11 -6.65 17.34
CA GLY A 155 11.15 -5.73 16.90
C GLY A 155 11.51 -5.85 15.41
N ARG A 156 10.83 -6.71 14.65
CA ARG A 156 11.14 -6.95 13.23
C ARG A 156 10.14 -6.28 12.26
N GLY A 157 9.28 -5.41 12.77
CA GLY A 157 8.28 -4.72 11.97
C GLY A 157 8.86 -3.80 10.92
N PHE A 158 9.99 -3.15 11.19
CA PHE A 158 10.69 -2.31 10.22
C PHE A 158 11.25 -3.13 9.05
N GLU A 159 11.85 -4.29 9.32
CA GLU A 159 12.34 -5.24 8.32
C GLU A 159 11.22 -5.69 7.39
N ILE A 160 10.08 -6.10 7.96
CA ILE A 160 8.89 -6.49 7.19
C ILE A 160 8.41 -5.33 6.32
N ALA A 161 8.35 -4.11 6.87
CA ALA A 161 7.95 -2.92 6.13
C ALA A 161 8.86 -2.63 4.92
N GLN A 162 10.17 -2.79 5.06
CA GLN A 162 11.13 -2.62 3.97
C GLN A 162 10.95 -3.71 2.90
N GLY A 163 10.78 -4.98 3.31
CA GLY A 163 10.51 -6.09 2.38
C GLY A 163 9.23 -5.91 1.57
N ARG A 164 8.19 -5.32 2.19
CA ARG A 164 6.92 -4.98 1.53
C ARG A 164 7.03 -3.78 0.59
N LEU A 165 7.70 -2.72 1.03
CA LEU A 165 7.74 -1.44 0.31
C LEU A 165 8.78 -1.41 -0.81
N GLY A 166 9.82 -2.23 -0.75
CA GLY A 166 10.86 -2.32 -1.78
C GLY A 166 10.26 -2.63 -3.16
N PRO A 167 9.67 -3.80 -3.38
CA PRO A 167 9.00 -4.16 -4.62
C PRO A 167 7.88 -3.20 -4.99
N GLY A 168 7.13 -2.70 -4.00
CA GLY A 168 6.07 -1.72 -4.16
C GLY A 168 6.52 -0.43 -4.87
N ARG A 169 7.74 0.05 -4.62
CA ARG A 169 8.30 1.25 -5.29
C ARG A 169 8.46 1.02 -6.79
N ILE A 170 9.02 -0.11 -7.20
CA ILE A 170 9.16 -0.48 -8.62
C ILE A 170 7.80 -0.61 -9.30
N HIS A 171 6.85 -1.26 -8.64
CA HIS A 171 5.48 -1.40 -9.10
C HIS A 171 4.79 -0.04 -9.31
N HIS A 172 4.99 0.93 -8.40
CA HIS A 172 4.48 2.30 -8.57
C HIS A 172 5.09 3.00 -9.79
N CYS A 173 6.40 2.87 -10.02
CA CYS A 173 7.05 3.42 -11.20
C CYS A 173 6.41 2.90 -12.48
N MET A 174 6.23 1.57 -12.62
CA MET A 174 5.65 0.98 -13.83
C MET A 174 4.18 1.39 -14.03
N ARG A 175 3.40 1.51 -12.96
CA ARG A 175 2.01 2.01 -13.07
C ARG A 175 1.95 3.45 -13.54
N THR A 176 2.88 4.30 -13.09
CA THR A 176 2.97 5.71 -13.51
C THR A 176 3.33 5.80 -15.00
N ILE A 177 4.25 4.96 -15.47
CA ILE A 177 4.60 4.85 -16.89
C ILE A 177 3.35 4.49 -17.72
N GLY A 178 2.54 3.54 -17.27
CA GLY A 178 1.29 3.18 -17.95
C GLY A 178 0.26 4.32 -18.01
N VAL A 179 0.21 5.18 -17.00
CA VAL A 179 -0.62 6.40 -17.01
C VAL A 179 -0.06 7.43 -17.99
N ALA A 180 1.27 7.64 -18.00
CA ALA A 180 1.94 8.56 -18.92
C ALA A 180 1.77 8.12 -20.38
N GLU A 181 1.89 6.82 -20.68
CA GLU A 181 1.62 6.25 -22.00
C GLU A 181 0.21 6.58 -22.48
N ARG A 182 -0.79 6.34 -21.62
CA ARG A 182 -2.18 6.65 -21.94
C ARG A 182 -2.42 8.15 -22.13
N ALA A 183 -1.76 8.99 -21.34
CA ALA A 183 -1.85 10.43 -21.47
C ALA A 183 -1.27 10.91 -22.83
N LEU A 184 -0.14 10.32 -23.23
CA LEU A 184 0.48 10.63 -24.52
C LEU A 184 -0.41 10.20 -25.70
N ASP A 185 -1.05 9.03 -25.63
CA ASP A 185 -2.03 8.59 -26.64
C ASP A 185 -3.17 9.61 -26.81
N ILE A 186 -3.78 10.05 -25.70
CA ILE A 186 -4.87 11.03 -25.69
C ILE A 186 -4.38 12.39 -26.23
N LEU A 187 -3.16 12.77 -25.87
CA LEU A 187 -2.54 14.00 -26.39
C LEU A 187 -2.38 13.94 -27.89
N CYS A 188 -1.85 12.84 -28.44
CA CYS A 188 -1.68 12.66 -29.89
C CYS A 188 -3.04 12.65 -30.60
N GLU A 189 -4.02 11.93 -30.08
CA GLU A 189 -5.39 11.92 -30.62
C GLU A 189 -5.99 13.33 -30.62
N ARG A 190 -5.84 14.08 -29.53
CA ARG A 190 -6.31 15.45 -29.43
C ARG A 190 -5.59 16.37 -30.42
N ALA A 191 -4.27 16.25 -30.53
CA ALA A 191 -3.45 17.09 -31.37
C ALA A 191 -3.75 16.90 -32.86
N THR A 192 -4.13 15.70 -33.28
CA THR A 192 -4.50 15.40 -34.67
C THR A 192 -5.93 15.78 -35.02
N ASN A 193 -6.86 15.68 -34.06
CA ASN A 193 -8.29 15.87 -34.29
C ASN A 193 -8.78 17.32 -34.03
N ARG A 194 -8.01 18.12 -33.28
CA ARG A 194 -8.38 19.51 -32.98
C ARG A 194 -7.70 20.47 -33.93
N GLU A 195 -8.50 21.27 -34.62
CA GLU A 195 -8.02 22.34 -35.49
C GLU A 195 -8.03 23.70 -34.79
N ALA A 196 -6.99 24.50 -35.07
CA ALA A 196 -6.89 25.92 -34.75
C ALA A 196 -6.08 26.62 -35.82
N PHE A 197 -6.47 27.85 -36.18
CA PHE A 197 -5.81 28.62 -37.22
C PHE A 197 -5.73 27.89 -38.59
N GLY A 198 -6.77 27.09 -38.89
CA GLY A 198 -6.93 26.40 -40.18
C GLY A 198 -6.11 25.11 -40.34
N LYS A 199 -5.54 24.55 -39.25
CA LYS A 199 -4.79 23.30 -39.29
C LYS A 199 -4.82 22.56 -37.94
N PRO A 200 -4.53 21.26 -37.96
CA PRO A 200 -4.42 20.46 -36.71
C PRO A 200 -3.44 21.06 -35.73
N LEU A 201 -3.71 20.92 -34.41
CA LEU A 201 -2.79 21.35 -33.33
C LEU A 201 -1.41 20.69 -33.46
N ALA A 202 -1.36 19.45 -33.94
CA ALA A 202 -0.11 18.75 -34.21
C ALA A 202 0.82 19.53 -35.16
N GLU A 203 0.28 20.28 -36.10
CA GLU A 203 1.04 21.07 -37.08
C GLU A 203 1.40 22.48 -36.60
N LEU A 204 0.99 22.86 -35.40
CA LEU A 204 1.39 24.13 -34.79
C LEU A 204 2.74 23.95 -34.11
N GLY A 205 3.68 24.87 -34.40
CA GLY A 205 5.08 24.77 -33.97
C GLY A 205 5.26 24.46 -32.46
N GLY A 206 6.26 23.67 -32.13
CA GLY A 206 6.60 23.23 -30.75
C GLY A 206 5.83 22.02 -30.23
N ASN A 207 4.66 21.68 -30.80
CA ASN A 207 3.90 20.51 -30.35
C ASN A 207 4.58 19.18 -30.70
N TYR A 208 5.29 19.11 -31.80
CA TYR A 208 6.08 17.92 -32.16
C TYR A 208 7.20 17.66 -31.16
N ASP A 209 7.88 18.71 -30.72
CA ASP A 209 8.98 18.61 -29.75
C ASP A 209 8.47 18.08 -28.43
N VAL A 210 7.33 18.61 -27.94
CA VAL A 210 6.68 18.13 -26.70
C VAL A 210 6.30 16.64 -26.80
N ILE A 211 5.72 16.22 -27.94
CA ILE A 211 5.34 14.81 -28.15
C ILE A 211 6.57 13.91 -28.19
N ALA A 212 7.63 14.36 -28.91
CA ALA A 212 8.88 13.61 -29.00
C ALA A 212 9.57 13.47 -27.64
N ASP A 213 9.66 14.55 -26.87
CA ASP A 213 10.25 14.56 -25.52
C ASP A 213 9.48 13.64 -24.58
N CYS A 214 8.14 13.72 -24.58
CA CYS A 214 7.32 12.80 -23.79
C CYS A 214 7.56 11.34 -24.15
N ARG A 215 7.71 11.00 -25.44
CA ARG A 215 8.01 9.63 -25.89
C ARG A 215 9.37 9.18 -25.40
N ILE A 216 10.40 10.00 -25.54
CA ILE A 216 11.76 9.71 -25.09
C ILE A 216 11.80 9.48 -23.58
N GLU A 217 11.16 10.36 -22.79
CA GLU A 217 11.11 10.26 -21.34
C GLU A 217 10.38 8.98 -20.88
N ILE A 218 9.23 8.66 -21.47
CA ILE A 218 8.45 7.47 -21.14
C ILE A 218 9.27 6.19 -21.40
N ASP A 219 9.94 6.11 -22.56
CA ASP A 219 10.74 4.93 -22.92
C ASP A 219 11.98 4.82 -22.03
N SER A 220 12.65 5.94 -21.74
CA SER A 220 13.79 5.97 -20.81
C SER A 220 13.39 5.52 -19.39
N CYS A 221 12.30 6.04 -18.85
CA CYS A 221 11.77 5.66 -17.54
C CYS A 221 11.36 4.17 -17.50
N ARG A 222 10.78 3.66 -18.58
CA ARG A 222 10.42 2.25 -18.71
C ARG A 222 11.64 1.35 -18.62
N LEU A 223 12.69 1.66 -19.39
CA LEU A 223 13.92 0.88 -19.39
C LEU A 223 14.62 0.92 -18.03
N LEU A 224 14.67 2.08 -17.36
CA LEU A 224 15.20 2.20 -16.02
C LEU A 224 14.42 1.36 -15.01
N THR A 225 13.09 1.37 -15.10
CA THR A 225 12.23 0.59 -14.20
C THR A 225 12.39 -0.91 -14.43
N LEU A 226 12.48 -1.35 -15.69
CA LEU A 226 12.74 -2.76 -16.02
C LEU A 226 14.12 -3.21 -15.54
N ASN A 227 15.14 -2.35 -15.70
CA ASN A 227 16.48 -2.64 -15.18
C ASN A 227 16.48 -2.74 -13.65
N ALA A 228 15.77 -1.84 -12.95
CA ALA A 228 15.64 -1.91 -11.50
C ALA A 228 14.94 -3.21 -11.04
N ALA A 229 13.89 -3.65 -11.74
CA ALA A 229 13.21 -4.92 -11.46
C ALA A 229 14.17 -6.10 -11.68
N HIS A 230 14.92 -6.11 -12.79
CA HIS A 230 15.92 -7.13 -13.06
C HIS A 230 17.02 -7.20 -11.99
N MET A 231 17.49 -6.03 -11.53
CA MET A 231 18.48 -5.97 -10.45
C MET A 231 17.93 -6.53 -9.14
N MET A 232 16.67 -6.28 -8.81
CA MET A 232 16.02 -6.88 -7.63
C MET A 232 15.93 -8.40 -7.72
N ASP A 233 15.72 -8.96 -8.91
CA ASP A 233 15.65 -10.41 -9.12
C ASP A 233 17.02 -11.09 -9.12
N THR A 234 18.09 -10.37 -9.43
CA THR A 234 19.42 -10.96 -9.65
C THR A 234 20.46 -10.61 -8.58
N VAL A 235 20.36 -9.44 -7.99
CA VAL A 235 21.34 -8.95 -7.00
C VAL A 235 20.73 -8.83 -5.60
N GLY A 236 19.39 -8.64 -5.49
CA GLY A 236 18.68 -8.52 -4.22
C GLY A 236 18.48 -7.08 -3.78
#